data_831cc7ac73cf67ae05d458c7ddc0682e
#
_entry.id   831cc7ac73cf67ae05d458c7ddc0682e
#
_cell.length_a   1.000
_cell.length_b   1.000
_cell.length_c   1.000
_cell.angle_alpha   90.00
_cell.angle_beta   90.00
_cell.angle_gamma   90.00
#
_symmetry.space_group_name_H-M   'P 1'
#
loop_
_entity.id
_entity.type
_entity.pdbx_description
1 polymer ?
#
loop_
_entity_poly.entity_id
_entity_poly.type
_entity_poly.pdbx_seq_one_letter_code
_entity_poly.pdbx_strand_id
1 'polypeptide(L)'
;AARGVAIREFPLPGHGFADYLLYVDGKAAGVIEAKKEGVTLSGVETQADKYTKGLPAGLPAWRKPLPFSYQSTGAETRFTNGLDPEPRSRPVFAFHKPELLARWLEDANAFAAAVHSTGEALVYTAADITAERRGQTFLARMQHMPPLKEEGLWPAQITAIKNLEASL
;
A
#
# COMPACT_ATOMS: atom_id res chain seq x y z
N ALA A 1 4.99 2.95 24.06
CA ALA A 1 4.10 1.97 23.41
C ALA A 1 4.76 1.50 22.11
N ALA A 2 4.60 0.22 21.75
CA ALA A 2 5.10 -0.28 20.47
C ALA A 2 4.32 0.38 19.32
N ARG A 3 5.01 0.84 18.27
CA ARG A 3 4.40 1.46 17.12
C ARG A 3 3.56 0.48 16.29
N GLY A 4 3.97 -0.80 16.24
CA GLY A 4 3.27 -1.86 15.55
C GLY A 4 2.90 -3.00 16.49
N VAL A 5 1.71 -3.57 16.29
CA VAL A 5 1.22 -4.75 17.00
C VAL A 5 0.54 -5.68 15.99
N ALA A 6 0.81 -6.99 16.10
CA ALA A 6 0.08 -8.02 15.37
C ALA A 6 -0.76 -8.83 16.36
N ILE A 7 -2.06 -8.85 16.18
CA ILE A 7 -3.00 -9.63 17.01
C ILE A 7 -3.36 -10.90 16.27
N ARG A 8 -2.99 -12.04 16.85
CA ARG A 8 -3.25 -13.36 16.28
C ARG A 8 -4.71 -13.76 16.46
N GLU A 9 -5.22 -14.52 15.48
CA GLU A 9 -6.57 -15.10 15.51
C GLU A 9 -7.66 -14.08 15.85
N PHE A 10 -7.60 -12.91 15.15
CA PHE A 10 -8.53 -11.82 15.40
C PHE A 10 -9.94 -12.19 14.89
N PRO A 11 -10.98 -12.18 15.76
CA PRO A 11 -12.33 -12.56 15.38
C PRO A 11 -12.95 -11.51 14.44
N LEU A 12 -13.54 -11.99 13.36
CA LEU A 12 -14.28 -11.20 12.38
C LEU A 12 -15.74 -11.64 12.41
N PRO A 13 -16.66 -10.94 13.09
CA PRO A 13 -18.05 -11.31 13.22
C PRO A 13 -18.70 -11.66 11.87
N GLY A 14 -19.21 -12.90 11.75
CA GLY A 14 -19.82 -13.41 10.52
C GLY A 14 -18.85 -13.83 9.41
N HIS A 15 -17.52 -13.66 9.61
CA HIS A 15 -16.49 -13.95 8.59
C HIS A 15 -15.34 -14.83 9.09
N GLY A 16 -15.45 -15.40 10.31
CA GLY A 16 -14.41 -16.25 10.92
C GLY A 16 -13.31 -15.45 11.60
N PHE A 17 -12.05 -15.76 11.32
CA PHE A 17 -10.89 -15.13 11.95
C PHE A 17 -9.91 -14.64 10.88
N ALA A 18 -9.21 -13.55 11.18
CA ALA A 18 -7.96 -13.22 10.49
C ALA A 18 -6.81 -13.90 11.25
N ASP A 19 -5.87 -14.54 10.55
CA ASP A 19 -4.73 -15.17 11.21
C ASP A 19 -3.94 -14.14 12.02
N TYR A 20 -3.70 -12.96 11.46
CA TYR A 20 -3.20 -11.79 12.19
C TYR A 20 -3.84 -10.50 11.70
N LEU A 21 -4.29 -9.66 12.62
CA LEU A 21 -4.64 -8.26 12.36
C LEU A 21 -3.48 -7.36 12.78
N LEU A 22 -3.03 -6.52 11.84
CA LEU A 22 -1.90 -5.60 12.04
C LEU A 22 -2.40 -4.22 12.48
N TYR A 23 -1.84 -3.73 13.56
CA TYR A 23 -2.04 -2.36 14.05
C TYR A 23 -0.78 -1.54 13.83
N VAL A 24 -0.98 -0.32 13.42
CA VAL A 24 0.05 0.72 13.33
C VAL A 24 -0.47 1.95 14.07
N ASP A 25 0.29 2.45 15.04
CA ASP A 25 -0.08 3.58 15.88
C ASP A 25 -1.51 3.47 16.47
N GLY A 26 -1.87 2.27 16.94
CA GLY A 26 -3.16 1.99 17.60
C GLY A 26 -4.36 1.85 16.68
N LYS A 27 -4.18 1.84 15.36
CA LYS A 27 -5.25 1.67 14.36
C LYS A 27 -4.98 0.45 13.49
N ALA A 28 -6.02 -0.31 13.15
CA ALA A 28 -5.91 -1.41 12.21
C ALA A 28 -5.43 -0.91 10.84
N ALA A 29 -4.41 -1.56 10.29
CA ALA A 29 -3.72 -1.15 9.07
C ALA A 29 -3.64 -2.26 8.03
N GLY A 30 -3.72 -3.53 8.43
CA GLY A 30 -3.58 -4.64 7.50
C GLY A 30 -3.83 -5.99 8.14
N VAL A 31 -3.62 -7.02 7.34
CA VAL A 31 -3.77 -8.42 7.75
C VAL A 31 -2.61 -9.27 7.25
N ILE A 32 -2.35 -10.36 7.96
CA ILE A 32 -1.52 -11.46 7.46
C ILE A 32 -2.38 -12.71 7.42
N GLU A 33 -2.36 -13.39 6.30
CA GLU A 33 -2.96 -14.70 6.08
C GLU A 33 -1.87 -15.76 6.03
N ALA A 34 -1.92 -16.72 6.92
CA ALA A 34 -1.00 -17.85 6.93
C ALA A 34 -1.56 -18.97 6.04
N LYS A 35 -0.74 -19.49 5.15
CA LYS A 35 -1.08 -20.60 4.27
C LYS A 35 -0.11 -21.76 4.52
N LYS A 36 -0.58 -22.98 4.25
CA LYS A 36 0.29 -24.17 4.30
C LYS A 36 1.39 -24.05 3.25
N GLU A 37 2.56 -24.56 3.57
CA GLU A 37 3.66 -24.69 2.61
C GLU A 37 3.22 -25.50 1.38
N GLY A 38 3.67 -25.10 0.20
CA GLY A 38 3.27 -25.70 -1.08
C GLY A 38 1.95 -25.16 -1.67
N VAL A 39 1.22 -24.29 -0.99
CA VAL A 39 0.05 -23.63 -1.55
C VAL A 39 0.49 -22.42 -2.37
N THR A 40 -0.02 -22.32 -3.60
CA THR A 40 0.25 -21.15 -4.45
C THR A 40 -0.41 -19.91 -3.89
N LEU A 41 0.37 -18.85 -3.65
CA LEU A 41 -0.08 -17.56 -3.14
C LEU A 41 -0.59 -16.63 -4.26
N SER A 42 -1.34 -17.15 -5.23
CA SER A 42 -1.93 -16.37 -6.32
C SER A 42 -3.43 -16.16 -6.09
N GLY A 43 -3.93 -14.94 -6.34
CA GLY A 43 -5.35 -14.64 -6.30
C GLY A 43 -5.84 -13.94 -5.02
N VAL A 44 -5.35 -12.74 -4.75
CA VAL A 44 -5.54 -12.01 -3.47
C VAL A 44 -6.71 -11.03 -3.47
N GLU A 45 -7.33 -10.74 -4.60
CA GLU A 45 -8.30 -9.65 -4.72
C GLU A 45 -9.58 -9.85 -3.89
N THR A 46 -9.93 -11.09 -3.56
CA THR A 46 -11.17 -11.42 -2.83
C THR A 46 -11.08 -11.28 -1.31
N GLN A 47 -9.88 -11.13 -0.74
CA GLN A 47 -9.71 -11.14 0.72
C GLN A 47 -9.86 -9.77 1.37
N ALA A 48 -9.48 -8.68 0.70
CA ALA A 48 -9.64 -7.33 1.24
C ALA A 48 -11.12 -7.03 1.59
N ASP A 49 -12.05 -7.49 0.77
CA ASP A 49 -13.49 -7.36 0.98
C ASP A 49 -13.98 -8.13 2.22
N LYS A 50 -13.51 -9.35 2.42
CA LYS A 50 -13.82 -10.18 3.58
C LYS A 50 -13.41 -9.50 4.89
N TYR A 51 -12.19 -8.98 4.94
CA TYR A 51 -11.67 -8.32 6.13
C TYR A 51 -12.37 -6.98 6.40
N THR A 52 -12.68 -6.22 5.37
CA THR A 52 -13.43 -4.97 5.52
C THR A 52 -14.82 -5.19 6.10
N LYS A 53 -15.53 -6.21 5.59
CA LYS A 53 -16.90 -6.54 6.04
C LYS A 53 -16.94 -7.15 7.43
N GLY A 54 -15.89 -7.87 7.83
CA GLY A 54 -15.80 -8.55 9.12
C GLY A 54 -15.25 -7.71 10.26
N LEU A 55 -14.68 -6.52 9.99
CA LEU A 55 -14.17 -5.67 11.06
C LEU A 55 -15.30 -5.07 11.88
N PRO A 56 -15.24 -5.14 13.23
CA PRO A 56 -16.19 -4.45 14.09
C PRO A 56 -16.32 -2.97 13.72
N ALA A 57 -17.56 -2.45 13.72
CA ALA A 57 -17.84 -1.07 13.29
C ALA A 57 -17.06 -0.02 14.11
N GLY A 58 -16.90 -0.27 15.41
CA GLY A 58 -16.17 0.61 16.34
C GLY A 58 -14.65 0.45 16.34
N LEU A 59 -14.10 -0.49 15.55
CA LEU A 59 -12.65 -0.72 15.54
C LEU A 59 -11.93 0.43 14.82
N PRO A 60 -10.98 1.12 15.51
CA PRO A 60 -10.16 2.15 14.87
C PRO A 60 -9.33 1.53 13.75
N ALA A 61 -9.47 2.07 12.54
CA ALA A 61 -8.70 1.65 11.37
C ALA A 61 -8.19 2.87 10.62
N TRP A 62 -7.04 2.73 9.98
CA TRP A 62 -6.47 3.79 9.15
C TRP A 62 -7.33 4.06 7.92
N ARG A 63 -7.77 2.99 7.28
CA ARG A 63 -8.69 3.00 6.11
C ARG A 63 -9.53 1.74 6.09
N LYS A 64 -10.66 1.79 5.39
CA LYS A 64 -11.47 0.62 5.05
C LYS A 64 -11.73 0.68 3.54
N PRO A 65 -11.33 -0.36 2.78
CA PRO A 65 -10.66 -1.60 3.18
C PRO A 65 -9.28 -1.36 3.81
N LEU A 66 -8.80 -2.35 4.59
CA LEU A 66 -7.47 -2.27 5.18
C LEU A 66 -6.39 -2.24 4.08
N PRO A 67 -5.46 -1.28 4.14
CA PRO A 67 -4.55 -1.03 3.02
C PRO A 67 -3.46 -2.09 2.83
N PHE A 68 -3.08 -2.83 3.88
CA PHE A 68 -1.98 -3.78 3.77
C PHE A 68 -2.44 -5.22 3.90
N SER A 69 -2.05 -6.06 2.94
CA SER A 69 -2.31 -7.48 2.98
C SER A 69 -1.03 -8.28 2.74
N TYR A 70 -0.79 -9.24 3.62
CA TYR A 70 0.26 -10.23 3.48
C TYR A 70 -0.33 -11.62 3.36
N GLN A 71 0.30 -12.45 2.55
CA GLN A 71 0.11 -13.89 2.51
C GLN A 71 1.46 -14.56 2.72
N SER A 72 1.53 -15.53 3.62
CA SER A 72 2.78 -16.21 3.90
C SER A 72 2.56 -17.71 4.09
N THR A 73 3.44 -18.50 3.47
CA THR A 73 3.55 -19.96 3.71
C THR A 73 4.66 -20.32 4.69
N GLY A 74 5.39 -19.30 5.18
CA GLY A 74 6.64 -19.52 5.92
C GLY A 74 7.87 -19.62 5.03
N ALA A 75 7.75 -20.15 3.81
CA ALA A 75 8.82 -20.19 2.82
C ALA A 75 8.76 -19.00 1.84
N GLU A 76 7.55 -18.57 1.49
CA GLU A 76 7.28 -17.42 0.61
C GLU A 76 6.35 -16.46 1.32
N THR A 77 6.64 -15.16 1.18
CA THR A 77 5.73 -14.09 1.64
C THR A 77 5.44 -13.15 0.49
N ARG A 78 4.16 -12.85 0.29
CA ARG A 78 3.68 -11.86 -0.67
C ARG A 78 3.01 -10.70 0.06
N PHE A 79 3.13 -9.54 -0.52
CA PHE A 79 2.58 -8.29 0.01
C PHE A 79 1.80 -7.54 -1.05
N THR A 80 0.65 -7.02 -0.67
CA THR A 80 -0.15 -6.10 -1.47
C THR A 80 -0.30 -4.79 -0.71
N ASN A 81 0.06 -3.70 -1.37
CA ASN A 81 -0.15 -2.35 -0.87
C ASN A 81 -1.40 -1.75 -1.52
N GLY A 82 -2.50 -1.69 -0.81
CA GLY A 82 -3.76 -1.09 -1.26
C GLY A 82 -3.73 0.44 -1.38
N LEU A 83 -2.62 1.10 -1.01
CA LEU A 83 -2.42 2.53 -1.24
C LEU A 83 -1.84 2.81 -2.63
N ASP A 84 -1.34 1.79 -3.32
CA ASP A 84 -0.86 1.94 -4.69
C ASP A 84 -2.04 2.18 -5.64
N PRO A 85 -1.85 2.96 -6.72
CA PRO A 85 -2.89 3.19 -7.73
C PRO A 85 -3.43 1.90 -8.35
N GLU A 86 -2.54 0.95 -8.59
CA GLU A 86 -2.84 -0.41 -9.06
C GLU A 86 -2.24 -1.43 -8.09
N PRO A 87 -2.97 -1.81 -7.04
CA PRO A 87 -2.46 -2.75 -6.04
C PRO A 87 -2.14 -4.11 -6.67
N ARG A 88 -0.92 -4.59 -6.49
CA ARG A 88 -0.45 -5.89 -6.98
C ARG A 88 0.22 -6.68 -5.87
N SER A 89 -0.02 -7.98 -5.86
CA SER A 89 0.68 -8.91 -4.96
C SER A 89 2.12 -9.12 -5.44
N ARG A 90 3.10 -8.81 -4.59
CA ARG A 90 4.54 -8.90 -4.88
C ARG A 90 5.24 -9.76 -3.85
N PRO A 91 6.23 -10.59 -4.24
CA PRO A 91 7.05 -11.31 -3.28
C PRO A 91 7.89 -10.33 -2.46
N VAL A 92 8.03 -10.60 -1.18
CA VAL A 92 8.88 -9.84 -0.26
C VAL A 92 9.72 -10.79 0.57
N PHE A 93 10.95 -10.39 0.92
CA PHE A 93 11.86 -11.21 1.73
C PHE A 93 11.50 -11.22 3.21
N ALA A 94 10.85 -10.16 3.69
CA ALA A 94 10.47 -10.01 5.09
C ALA A 94 9.24 -9.11 5.20
N PHE A 95 8.55 -9.20 6.35
CA PHE A 95 7.49 -8.27 6.69
C PHE A 95 8.06 -6.86 6.87
N HIS A 96 7.34 -5.86 6.39
CA HIS A 96 7.74 -4.47 6.54
C HIS A 96 7.68 -4.04 8.01
N LYS A 97 8.64 -3.20 8.40
CA LYS A 97 8.66 -2.61 9.74
C LYS A 97 7.46 -1.66 9.93
N PRO A 98 6.90 -1.58 11.16
CA PRO A 98 5.79 -0.66 11.45
C PRO A 98 6.06 0.80 11.08
N GLU A 99 7.31 1.24 11.20
CA GLU A 99 7.72 2.60 10.84
C GLU A 99 7.54 2.89 9.34
N LEU A 100 7.80 1.90 8.50
CA LEU A 100 7.61 2.03 7.05
C LEU A 100 6.13 2.05 6.69
N LEU A 101 5.34 1.14 7.28
CA LEU A 101 3.89 1.11 7.09
C LEU A 101 3.24 2.42 7.55
N ALA A 102 3.66 2.96 8.71
CA ALA A 102 3.19 4.24 9.22
C ALA A 102 3.47 5.38 8.24
N ARG A 103 4.69 5.45 7.71
CA ARG A 103 5.07 6.46 6.72
C ARG A 103 4.16 6.42 5.49
N TRP A 104 3.90 5.24 4.93
CA TRP A 104 3.01 5.10 3.79
C TRP A 104 1.57 5.55 4.09
N LEU A 105 1.07 5.27 5.31
CA LEU A 105 -0.26 5.70 5.76
C LEU A 105 -0.33 7.22 5.95
N GLU A 106 0.69 7.81 6.56
CA GLU A 106 0.81 9.26 6.76
C GLU A 106 0.88 9.99 5.42
N ASP A 107 1.74 9.50 4.50
CA ASP A 107 1.89 10.05 3.15
C ASP A 107 0.57 10.00 2.37
N ALA A 108 -0.13 8.87 2.39
CA ALA A 108 -1.39 8.71 1.69
C ALA A 108 -2.53 9.58 2.28
N ASN A 109 -2.52 9.81 3.60
CA ASN A 109 -3.50 10.69 4.24
C ASN A 109 -3.20 12.18 3.96
N ALA A 110 -1.93 12.57 3.96
CA ALA A 110 -1.53 13.93 3.60
C ALA A 110 -1.92 14.26 2.15
N PHE A 111 -1.74 13.32 1.22
CA PHE A 111 -2.18 13.48 -0.15
C PHE A 111 -3.70 13.63 -0.28
N ALA A 112 -4.47 12.75 0.39
CA ALA A 112 -5.93 12.83 0.36
C ALA A 112 -6.44 14.17 0.93
N ALA A 113 -5.81 14.69 1.98
CA ALA A 113 -6.15 16.00 2.53
C ALA A 113 -5.84 17.15 1.56
N ALA A 114 -4.71 17.10 0.87
CA ALA A 114 -4.32 18.10 -0.12
C ALA A 114 -5.30 18.14 -1.31
N VAL A 115 -5.67 16.97 -1.86
CA VAL A 115 -6.65 16.86 -2.96
C VAL A 115 -8.03 17.39 -2.57
N HIS A 116 -8.48 17.16 -1.33
CA HIS A 116 -9.79 17.65 -0.86
C HIS A 116 -9.82 19.15 -0.63
N SER A 117 -8.69 19.78 -0.34
CA SER A 117 -8.62 21.22 -0.07
C SER A 117 -8.64 22.10 -1.32
N THR A 118 -8.25 21.55 -2.48
CA THR A 118 -8.06 22.33 -3.71
C THR A 118 -9.18 22.21 -4.73
N GLY A 119 -10.00 21.16 -4.71
CA GLY A 119 -11.21 21.01 -5.57
C GLY A 119 -10.98 21.08 -7.08
N GLU A 120 -9.77 21.34 -7.55
CA GLU A 120 -9.38 21.50 -8.94
C GLU A 120 -8.29 20.50 -9.33
N ALA A 121 -8.30 20.10 -10.59
CA ALA A 121 -7.21 19.32 -11.19
C ALA A 121 -5.94 20.20 -11.17
N LEU A 122 -5.00 19.86 -10.31
CA LEU A 122 -3.82 20.66 -10.01
C LEU A 122 -2.89 20.78 -11.22
N VAL A 123 -2.72 22.01 -11.70
CA VAL A 123 -1.58 22.38 -12.55
C VAL A 123 -0.40 22.67 -11.64
N TYR A 124 0.49 21.71 -11.49
CA TYR A 124 1.60 21.77 -10.53
C TYR A 124 2.71 22.74 -10.94
N THR A 125 3.10 23.62 -10.03
CA THR A 125 4.38 24.32 -10.11
C THR A 125 5.49 23.48 -9.45
N ALA A 126 6.75 23.74 -9.75
CA ALA A 126 7.89 22.99 -9.18
C ALA A 126 7.96 23.06 -7.63
N ALA A 127 7.40 24.10 -7.00
CA ALA A 127 7.32 24.25 -5.55
C ALA A 127 6.17 23.41 -4.94
N ASP A 128 5.05 23.30 -5.63
CA ASP A 128 3.89 22.51 -5.21
C ASP A 128 4.20 21.02 -5.23
N ILE A 129 5.02 20.59 -6.18
CA ILE A 129 5.47 19.20 -6.33
C ILE A 129 6.14 18.65 -5.04
N THR A 130 6.80 19.45 -4.24
CA THR A 130 7.52 18.99 -3.05
C THR A 130 6.62 18.77 -1.83
N ALA A 131 5.57 19.55 -1.64
CA ALA A 131 4.63 19.41 -0.52
C ALA A 131 3.60 18.30 -0.80
N GLU A 132 3.09 18.24 -2.03
CA GLU A 132 2.06 17.27 -2.44
C GLU A 132 2.60 15.87 -2.67
N ARG A 133 3.84 15.73 -3.15
CA ARG A 133 4.50 14.42 -3.31
C ARG A 133 4.68 13.65 -2.00
N ARG A 134 4.62 14.30 -0.86
CA ARG A 134 4.69 13.61 0.44
C ARG A 134 3.47 12.72 0.73
N GLY A 135 2.33 13.00 0.11
CA GLY A 135 1.10 12.25 0.33
C GLY A 135 0.88 11.04 -0.60
N GLN A 136 1.76 10.80 -1.58
CA GLN A 136 1.62 9.69 -2.51
C GLN A 136 2.58 8.54 -2.19
N THR A 137 2.15 7.31 -2.47
CA THR A 137 3.08 6.17 -2.48
C THR A 137 4.16 6.40 -3.54
N PHE A 138 5.29 5.71 -3.40
CA PHE A 138 6.38 5.80 -4.39
C PHE A 138 5.90 5.52 -5.82
N LEU A 139 5.06 4.50 -6.01
CA LEU A 139 4.47 4.16 -7.30
C LEU A 139 3.56 5.26 -7.83
N ALA A 140 2.69 5.82 -7.00
CA ALA A 140 1.84 6.93 -7.41
C ALA A 140 2.67 8.15 -7.86
N ARG A 141 3.76 8.45 -7.16
CA ARG A 141 4.70 9.51 -7.56
C ARG A 141 5.38 9.22 -8.90
N MET A 142 5.77 7.97 -9.13
CA MET A 142 6.39 7.57 -10.41
C MET A 142 5.42 7.69 -11.58
N GLN A 143 4.16 7.30 -11.41
CA GLN A 143 3.13 7.44 -12.45
C GLN A 143 2.78 8.91 -12.79
N HIS A 144 3.03 9.84 -11.86
CA HIS A 144 2.82 11.27 -12.06
C HIS A 144 4.11 12.04 -12.31
N MET A 145 5.19 11.37 -12.70
CA MET A 145 6.41 12.07 -13.10
C MET A 145 6.19 12.92 -14.35
N PRO A 146 6.83 14.10 -14.41
CA PRO A 146 6.76 14.91 -15.63
C PRO A 146 7.36 14.14 -16.81
N PRO A 147 6.93 14.44 -18.05
CA PRO A 147 7.50 13.81 -19.24
C PRO A 147 9.03 13.84 -19.23
N LEU A 148 9.62 12.76 -19.71
CA LEU A 148 11.07 12.66 -19.85
C LEU A 148 11.61 13.79 -20.72
N LYS A 149 12.56 14.56 -20.19
CA LYS A 149 13.34 15.49 -20.99
C LYS A 149 14.43 14.71 -21.70
N GLU A 150 14.32 14.55 -23.00
CA GLU A 150 15.23 13.74 -23.81
C GLU A 150 16.53 14.45 -24.15
N GLU A 151 16.59 15.79 -23.96
CA GLU A 151 17.75 16.61 -24.27
C GLU A 151 18.97 16.20 -23.46
N GLY A 152 20.06 15.87 -24.14
CA GLY A 152 21.30 15.40 -23.51
C GLY A 152 21.36 13.90 -23.17
N LEU A 153 20.29 13.16 -23.43
CA LEU A 153 20.25 11.70 -23.23
C LEU A 153 20.60 10.95 -24.52
N TRP A 154 21.25 9.82 -24.37
CA TRP A 154 21.51 8.93 -25.50
C TRP A 154 20.26 8.11 -25.83
N PRO A 155 20.08 7.69 -27.11
CA PRO A 155 18.91 6.91 -27.52
C PRO A 155 18.66 5.65 -26.68
N ALA A 156 19.72 4.94 -26.28
CA ALA A 156 19.62 3.78 -25.41
C ALA A 156 19.06 4.11 -24.00
N GLN A 157 19.45 5.26 -23.44
CA GLN A 157 18.96 5.75 -22.16
C GLN A 157 17.48 6.12 -22.24
N ILE A 158 17.08 6.82 -23.29
CA ILE A 158 15.69 7.19 -23.56
C ILE A 158 14.82 5.94 -23.65
N THR A 159 15.26 4.94 -24.43
CA THR A 159 14.55 3.66 -24.57
C THR A 159 14.43 2.92 -23.24
N ALA A 160 15.50 2.85 -22.48
CA ALA A 160 15.50 2.17 -21.18
C ALA A 160 14.55 2.85 -20.17
N ILE A 161 14.54 4.19 -20.11
CA ILE A 161 13.67 4.94 -19.21
C ILE A 161 12.20 4.77 -19.63
N LYS A 162 11.87 4.91 -20.93
CA LYS A 162 10.50 4.72 -21.45
C LYS A 162 9.99 3.31 -21.20
N ASN A 163 10.83 2.27 -21.35
CA ASN A 163 10.46 0.90 -21.03
C ASN A 163 10.20 0.70 -19.55
N LEU A 164 11.00 1.34 -18.68
CA LEU A 164 10.79 1.30 -17.24
C LEU A 164 9.47 1.97 -16.86
N GLU A 165 9.21 3.17 -17.38
CA GLU A 165 7.96 3.90 -17.12
C GLU A 165 6.73 3.12 -17.59
N ALA A 166 6.80 2.46 -18.74
CA ALA A 166 5.71 1.63 -19.27
C ALA A 166 5.47 0.34 -18.46
N SER A 167 6.43 -0.09 -17.64
CA SER A 167 6.35 -1.30 -16.81
C SER A 167 5.83 -1.04 -15.39
N LEU A 168 5.69 0.21 -15.01
CA LEU A 168 5.21 0.67 -13.69
C LEU A 168 3.72 0.91 -13.67
#